data_f1f0b820caa47bc9b477eaa6b737145b
#
_entry.id   f1f0b820caa47bc9b477eaa6b737145b
#
_cell.length_a   1.000
_cell.length_b   1.000
_cell.length_c   1.000
_cell.angle_alpha   90.00
_cell.angle_beta   90.00
_cell.angle_gamma   90.00
#
_symmetry.space_group_name_H-M   'P 1'
#
loop_
_entity.id
_entity.type
_entity.pdbx_description
1 polymer ?
#
loop_
_entity_poly.entity_id
_entity_poly.type
_entity_poly.pdbx_seq_one_letter_code
_entity_poly.pdbx_strand_id
1 'polypeptide(L)'
;MSRDENIAAQEHLANNINEGNVDAGVETFAEDAVDHDPAPGQGAGREGFKTFFQTLLTAFPDAHIEPAHMVADDEHVCIAYTLTGTHQGEFQGVEPTGERIEVRGMQIGRFENAKIVERWGSSDELGIMQQIGASPQQKGALGRMADKLGS
;
A
#
# COMPACT_ATOMS: atom_id res chain seq x y z
N MET A 1 -11.68 22.50 -6.13
CA MET A 1 -11.73 21.14 -5.57
C MET A 1 -12.03 21.26 -4.11
N SER A 2 -12.92 20.44 -3.61
CA SER A 2 -13.31 20.53 -2.21
C SER A 2 -12.70 19.36 -1.40
N ARG A 3 -12.60 19.61 -0.11
CA ARG A 3 -12.22 18.58 0.86
C ARG A 3 -13.10 17.33 0.73
N ASP A 4 -14.41 17.53 0.60
CA ASP A 4 -15.35 16.40 0.53
C ASP A 4 -15.21 15.61 -0.76
N GLU A 5 -14.93 16.27 -1.89
CA GLU A 5 -14.66 15.58 -3.15
C GLU A 5 -13.38 14.74 -3.07
N ASN A 6 -12.34 15.25 -2.40
CA ASN A 6 -11.08 14.52 -2.22
C ASN A 6 -11.27 13.32 -1.31
N ILE A 7 -12.04 13.46 -0.23
CA ILE A 7 -12.38 12.33 0.65
C ILE A 7 -13.15 11.26 -0.13
N ALA A 8 -14.15 11.67 -0.92
CA ALA A 8 -14.93 10.71 -1.72
C ALA A 8 -14.04 9.97 -2.71
N ALA A 9 -13.08 10.64 -3.34
CA ALA A 9 -12.13 10.01 -4.26
C ALA A 9 -11.25 8.99 -3.53
N GLN A 10 -10.77 9.32 -2.33
CA GLN A 10 -9.97 8.41 -1.52
C GLN A 10 -10.77 7.17 -1.11
N GLU A 11 -12.03 7.36 -0.72
CA GLU A 11 -12.91 6.24 -0.37
C GLU A 11 -13.20 5.35 -1.59
N HIS A 12 -13.39 5.95 -2.76
CA HIS A 12 -13.57 5.21 -4.01
C HIS A 12 -12.37 4.30 -4.30
N LEU A 13 -11.16 4.81 -4.12
CA LEU A 13 -9.94 4.02 -4.27
C LEU A 13 -9.94 2.82 -3.32
N ALA A 14 -10.11 3.07 -2.03
CA ALA A 14 -10.07 2.00 -1.02
C ALA A 14 -11.16 0.95 -1.27
N ASN A 15 -12.38 1.38 -1.57
CA ASN A 15 -13.49 0.46 -1.82
C ASN A 15 -13.23 -0.44 -3.03
N ASN A 16 -12.71 0.12 -4.12
CA ASN A 16 -12.43 -0.66 -5.31
C ASN A 16 -11.29 -1.66 -5.10
N ILE A 17 -10.23 -1.24 -4.41
CA ILE A 17 -9.13 -2.17 -4.09
C ILE A 17 -9.65 -3.31 -3.20
N ASN A 18 -10.47 -3.00 -2.19
CA ASN A 18 -11.05 -4.02 -1.31
C ASN A 18 -11.95 -5.02 -2.04
N GLU A 19 -12.56 -4.59 -3.14
CA GLU A 19 -13.38 -5.46 -3.98
C GLU A 19 -12.58 -6.19 -5.06
N GLY A 20 -11.28 -5.93 -5.15
CA GLY A 20 -10.42 -6.51 -6.18
C GLY A 20 -10.48 -5.80 -7.53
N ASN A 21 -11.15 -4.65 -7.61
CA ASN A 21 -11.30 -3.88 -8.84
C ASN A 21 -10.14 -2.90 -9.01
N VAL A 22 -8.96 -3.41 -9.30
CA VAL A 22 -7.74 -2.60 -9.37
C VAL A 22 -7.84 -1.53 -10.46
N ASP A 23 -8.32 -1.88 -11.64
CA ASP A 23 -8.42 -0.91 -12.75
C ASP A 23 -9.31 0.28 -12.38
N ALA A 24 -10.46 0.03 -11.77
CA ALA A 24 -11.36 1.10 -11.34
C ALA A 24 -10.75 1.91 -10.19
N GLY A 25 -10.06 1.25 -9.27
CA GLY A 25 -9.42 1.92 -8.14
C GLY A 25 -8.32 2.89 -8.59
N VAL A 26 -7.44 2.44 -9.47
CA VAL A 26 -6.29 3.28 -9.88
C VAL A 26 -6.67 4.43 -10.79
N GLU A 27 -7.89 4.49 -11.29
CA GLU A 27 -8.40 5.68 -11.99
C GLU A 27 -8.41 6.92 -11.10
N THR A 28 -8.38 6.73 -9.78
CA THR A 28 -8.25 7.83 -8.82
C THR A 28 -6.88 8.52 -8.92
N PHE A 29 -5.86 7.85 -9.45
CA PHE A 29 -4.56 8.46 -9.70
C PHE A 29 -4.54 9.13 -11.07
N ALA A 30 -3.87 10.28 -11.16
CA ALA A 30 -3.56 10.90 -12.46
C ALA A 30 -2.62 9.97 -13.23
N GLU A 31 -2.65 10.04 -14.56
CA GLU A 31 -1.79 9.18 -15.39
C GLU A 31 -0.30 9.33 -15.07
N ASP A 32 0.12 10.54 -14.73
CA ASP A 32 1.49 10.90 -14.39
C ASP A 32 1.72 11.10 -12.89
N ALA A 33 0.87 10.52 -12.06
CA ALA A 33 0.99 10.63 -10.61
C ALA A 33 2.37 10.20 -10.13
N VAL A 34 2.91 10.92 -9.15
CA VAL A 34 4.23 10.65 -8.58
C VAL A 34 4.07 9.98 -7.22
N ASP A 35 4.69 8.82 -7.06
CA ASP A 35 4.82 8.17 -5.76
C ASP A 35 6.21 8.49 -5.22
N HIS A 36 6.26 9.22 -4.11
CA HIS A 36 7.52 9.58 -3.47
C HIS A 36 8.11 8.43 -2.64
N ASP A 37 7.30 7.42 -2.36
CA ASP A 37 7.70 6.25 -1.57
C ASP A 37 7.30 4.96 -2.30
N PRO A 38 7.84 4.73 -3.51
CA PRO A 38 7.42 3.58 -4.31
C PRO A 38 7.92 2.26 -3.71
N ALA A 39 7.15 1.20 -3.93
CA ALA A 39 7.59 -0.14 -3.58
C ALA A 39 8.73 -0.58 -4.51
N PRO A 40 9.57 -1.53 -4.08
CA PRO A 40 10.62 -2.07 -4.95
C PRO A 40 10.06 -2.55 -6.28
N GLY A 41 10.63 -2.06 -7.38
CA GLY A 41 10.21 -2.43 -8.73
C GLY A 41 8.96 -1.75 -9.25
N GLN A 42 8.36 -0.85 -8.48
CA GLN A 42 7.19 -0.10 -8.91
C GLN A 42 7.57 0.89 -10.01
N GLY A 43 6.86 0.84 -11.14
CA GLY A 43 7.06 1.77 -12.23
C GLY A 43 6.47 3.15 -11.95
N ALA A 44 6.60 4.05 -12.91
CA ALA A 44 6.11 5.42 -12.81
C ALA A 44 4.60 5.51 -13.06
N GLY A 45 3.98 6.57 -12.51
CA GLY A 45 2.62 6.96 -12.83
C GLY A 45 1.55 5.98 -12.36
N ARG A 46 0.37 6.14 -12.93
CA ARG A 46 -0.79 5.28 -12.62
C ARG A 46 -0.47 3.79 -12.80
N GLU A 47 0.27 3.45 -13.86
CA GLU A 47 0.63 2.05 -14.12
C GLU A 47 1.48 1.45 -13.00
N GLY A 48 2.33 2.26 -12.36
CA GLY A 48 3.09 1.83 -11.19
C GLY A 48 2.18 1.47 -10.02
N PHE A 49 1.17 2.27 -9.76
CA PHE A 49 0.19 1.99 -8.71
C PHE A 49 -0.62 0.73 -9.04
N LYS A 50 -0.99 0.56 -10.31
CA LYS A 50 -1.69 -0.65 -10.75
C LYS A 50 -0.86 -1.90 -10.46
N THR A 51 0.41 -1.89 -10.84
CA THR A 51 1.33 -3.00 -10.56
C THR A 51 1.45 -3.26 -9.07
N PHE A 52 1.57 -2.21 -8.27
CA PHE A 52 1.63 -2.32 -6.81
C PHE A 52 0.41 -3.05 -6.25
N PHE A 53 -0.81 -2.62 -6.61
CA PHE A 53 -2.02 -3.25 -6.09
C PHE A 53 -2.22 -4.66 -6.63
N GLN A 54 -1.85 -4.93 -7.88
CA GLN A 54 -1.89 -6.28 -8.43
C GLN A 54 -0.95 -7.21 -7.66
N THR A 55 0.25 -6.75 -7.34
CA THR A 55 1.21 -7.51 -6.54
C THR A 55 0.68 -7.79 -5.14
N LEU A 56 0.11 -6.76 -4.52
CA LEU A 56 -0.50 -6.91 -3.18
C LEU A 56 -1.61 -7.95 -3.19
N LEU A 57 -2.53 -7.89 -4.16
CA LEU A 57 -3.66 -8.81 -4.24
C LEU A 57 -3.27 -10.21 -4.70
N THR A 58 -2.14 -10.36 -5.39
CA THR A 58 -1.59 -11.68 -5.70
C THR A 58 -1.04 -12.34 -4.43
N ALA A 59 -0.32 -11.58 -3.63
CA ALA A 59 0.25 -12.08 -2.37
C ALA A 59 -0.82 -12.30 -1.29
N PHE A 60 -1.79 -11.39 -1.23
CA PHE A 60 -2.86 -11.39 -0.24
C PHE A 60 -4.20 -11.21 -0.95
N PRO A 61 -4.79 -12.28 -1.52
CA PRO A 61 -6.02 -12.16 -2.31
C PRO A 61 -7.21 -11.59 -1.54
N ASP A 62 -7.22 -11.76 -0.22
CA ASP A 62 -8.23 -11.24 0.69
C ASP A 62 -7.80 -9.92 1.35
N ALA A 63 -6.82 -9.21 0.78
CA ALA A 63 -6.35 -7.96 1.35
C ALA A 63 -7.50 -6.98 1.55
N HIS A 64 -7.54 -6.40 2.75
CA HIS A 64 -8.56 -5.42 3.10
C HIS A 64 -7.89 -4.22 3.76
N ILE A 65 -8.21 -3.04 3.24
CA ILE A 65 -7.73 -1.77 3.77
C ILE A 65 -8.87 -1.13 4.52
N GLU A 66 -8.72 -0.99 5.83
CA GLU A 66 -9.72 -0.37 6.70
C GLU A 66 -9.22 0.98 7.18
N PRO A 67 -9.83 2.09 6.73
CA PRO A 67 -9.44 3.41 7.23
C PRO A 67 -9.75 3.54 8.71
N ALA A 68 -8.73 3.92 9.51
CA ALA A 68 -8.90 4.21 10.93
C ALA A 68 -9.18 5.70 11.15
N HIS A 69 -8.43 6.56 10.45
CA HIS A 69 -8.59 8.01 10.49
C HIS A 69 -8.37 8.60 9.11
N MET A 70 -9.15 9.63 8.81
CA MET A 70 -8.99 10.38 7.56
C MET A 70 -9.06 11.86 7.89
N VAL A 71 -8.01 12.59 7.52
CA VAL A 71 -7.89 14.03 7.73
C VAL A 71 -7.64 14.67 6.38
N ALA A 72 -8.34 15.73 6.06
CA ALA A 72 -8.24 16.30 4.73
C ALA A 72 -8.40 17.82 4.74
N ASP A 73 -7.81 18.47 3.76
CA ASP A 73 -8.07 19.85 3.39
C ASP A 73 -8.51 19.90 1.92
N ASP A 74 -8.50 21.08 1.31
CA ASP A 74 -8.95 21.22 -0.08
C ASP A 74 -7.99 20.63 -1.11
N GLU A 75 -6.77 20.27 -0.72
CA GLU A 75 -5.75 19.73 -1.62
C GLU A 75 -5.25 18.35 -1.23
N HIS A 76 -5.37 17.96 0.05
CA HIS A 76 -4.75 16.75 0.56
C HIS A 76 -5.73 15.86 1.32
N VAL A 77 -5.49 14.55 1.25
CA VAL A 77 -6.12 13.60 2.16
C VAL A 77 -5.02 12.80 2.83
N CYS A 78 -5.03 12.77 4.16
CA CYS A 78 -4.19 11.90 4.96
C CYS A 78 -5.06 10.77 5.50
N ILE A 79 -4.64 9.53 5.28
CA ILE A 79 -5.37 8.35 5.75
C ILE A 79 -4.43 7.48 6.58
N ALA A 80 -4.89 7.13 7.78
CA ALA A 80 -4.27 6.09 8.59
C ALA A 80 -5.16 4.85 8.45
N TYR A 81 -4.56 3.71 8.15
CA TYR A 81 -5.34 2.51 7.84
C TYR A 81 -4.72 1.27 8.48
N THR A 82 -5.54 0.22 8.60
CA THR A 82 -5.10 -1.13 8.94
C THR A 82 -5.24 -1.99 7.68
N LEU A 83 -4.19 -2.70 7.33
CA LEU A 83 -4.17 -3.67 6.25
C LEU A 83 -4.20 -5.06 6.86
N THR A 84 -5.17 -5.88 6.44
CA THR A 84 -5.26 -7.29 6.80
C THR A 84 -5.24 -8.15 5.55
N GLY A 85 -4.83 -9.39 5.69
CA GLY A 85 -4.83 -10.34 4.60
C GLY A 85 -4.20 -11.66 5.00
N THR A 86 -4.31 -12.65 4.11
CA THR A 86 -3.73 -13.98 4.29
C THR A 86 -2.69 -14.22 3.20
N HIS A 87 -1.49 -14.64 3.59
CA HIS A 87 -0.37 -14.85 2.69
C HIS A 87 -0.58 -16.11 1.85
N GLN A 88 -1.12 -15.95 0.65
CA GLN A 88 -1.45 -17.04 -0.26
C GLN A 88 -0.71 -16.98 -1.59
N GLY A 89 0.09 -15.95 -1.82
CA GLY A 89 0.96 -15.81 -2.98
C GLY A 89 2.32 -15.30 -2.56
N GLU A 90 3.31 -15.41 -3.44
CA GLU A 90 4.65 -14.92 -3.14
C GLU A 90 4.64 -13.43 -2.79
N PHE A 91 5.35 -13.06 -1.73
CA PHE A 91 5.53 -11.67 -1.33
C PHE A 91 7.00 -11.41 -1.06
N GLN A 92 7.61 -10.53 -1.87
CA GLN A 92 9.04 -10.14 -1.76
C GLN A 92 9.97 -11.34 -1.59
N GLY A 93 9.78 -12.36 -2.42
CA GLY A 93 10.60 -13.57 -2.42
C GLY A 93 10.22 -14.61 -1.37
N VAL A 94 9.18 -14.34 -0.57
CA VAL A 94 8.71 -15.30 0.44
C VAL A 94 7.56 -16.13 -0.14
N GLU A 95 7.73 -17.46 -0.16
CA GLU A 95 6.70 -18.40 -0.61
C GLU A 95 5.47 -18.31 0.29
N PRO A 96 4.26 -18.62 -0.23
CA PRO A 96 3.03 -18.57 0.56
C PRO A 96 3.13 -19.37 1.84
N THR A 97 2.81 -18.73 2.97
CA THR A 97 2.88 -19.38 4.29
C THR A 97 1.51 -19.68 4.88
N GLY A 98 0.46 -19.09 4.32
CA GLY A 98 -0.89 -19.20 4.89
C GLY A 98 -1.10 -18.34 6.14
N GLU A 99 -0.09 -17.60 6.56
CA GLU A 99 -0.19 -16.75 7.75
C GLU A 99 -1.02 -15.50 7.48
N ARG A 100 -1.75 -15.06 8.50
CA ARG A 100 -2.53 -13.83 8.43
C ARG A 100 -1.67 -12.64 8.85
N ILE A 101 -1.84 -11.51 8.16
CA ILE A 101 -1.19 -10.27 8.55
C ILE A 101 -2.21 -9.25 9.03
N GLU A 102 -1.77 -8.40 9.94
CA GLU A 102 -2.49 -7.20 10.35
C GLU A 102 -1.45 -6.13 10.67
N VAL A 103 -1.35 -5.12 9.83
CA VAL A 103 -0.37 -4.06 9.96
C VAL A 103 -1.01 -2.72 9.70
N ARG A 104 -0.36 -1.65 10.14
CA ARG A 104 -0.84 -0.29 9.93
C ARG A 104 0.02 0.45 8.92
N GLY A 105 -0.60 1.42 8.26
CA GLY A 105 0.09 2.31 7.36
C GLY A 105 -0.55 3.68 7.37
N MET A 106 0.15 4.63 6.79
CA MET A 106 -0.33 6.00 6.61
C MET A 106 0.08 6.49 5.24
N GLN A 107 -0.77 7.29 4.61
CA GLN A 107 -0.38 7.96 3.39
C GLN A 107 -1.01 9.34 3.30
N ILE A 108 -0.38 10.20 2.52
CA ILE A 108 -0.91 11.51 2.14
C ILE A 108 -0.99 11.52 0.62
N GLY A 109 -2.16 11.87 0.10
CA GLY A 109 -2.34 12.14 -1.33
C GLY A 109 -2.60 13.62 -1.55
N ARG A 110 -1.94 14.20 -2.55
CA ARG A 110 -2.28 15.55 -3.03
C ARG A 110 -3.16 15.39 -4.26
N PHE A 111 -4.25 16.14 -4.29
CA PHE A 111 -5.30 15.99 -5.30
C PHE A 111 -5.39 17.22 -6.22
N GLU A 112 -5.64 16.98 -7.49
CA GLU A 112 -6.03 17.96 -8.49
C GLU A 112 -7.16 17.33 -9.30
N ASN A 113 -8.28 18.06 -9.45
CA ASN A 113 -9.46 17.57 -10.20
C ASN A 113 -9.93 16.18 -9.73
N ALA A 114 -9.97 15.98 -8.41
CA ALA A 114 -10.35 14.71 -7.77
C ALA A 114 -9.46 13.52 -8.17
N LYS A 115 -8.22 13.79 -8.61
CA LYS A 115 -7.22 12.77 -8.92
C LYS A 115 -6.01 12.98 -8.03
N ILE A 116 -5.42 11.89 -7.56
CA ILE A 116 -4.17 11.93 -6.81
C ILE A 116 -3.03 12.21 -7.79
N VAL A 117 -2.32 13.32 -7.57
CA VAL A 117 -1.18 13.69 -8.42
C VAL A 117 0.15 13.39 -7.75
N GLU A 118 0.19 13.36 -6.41
CA GLU A 118 1.36 12.99 -5.63
C GLU A 118 0.94 12.16 -4.43
N ARG A 119 1.80 11.23 -4.05
CA ARG A 119 1.55 10.37 -2.89
C ARG A 119 2.82 10.21 -2.06
N TRP A 120 2.68 10.33 -0.74
CA TRP A 120 3.70 9.99 0.25
C TRP A 120 3.09 8.94 1.16
N GLY A 121 3.84 7.94 1.56
CA GLY A 121 3.28 6.93 2.43
C GLY A 121 4.32 6.03 3.07
N SER A 122 3.90 5.38 4.13
CA SER A 122 4.70 4.40 4.84
C SER A 122 3.78 3.36 5.46
N SER A 123 4.14 2.11 5.30
CA SER A 123 3.45 0.99 5.93
C SER A 123 4.46 0.13 6.67
N ASP A 124 3.96 -0.70 7.58
CA ASP A 124 4.79 -1.56 8.42
C ASP A 124 5.21 -2.82 7.65
N GLU A 125 6.12 -2.65 6.69
CA GLU A 125 6.62 -3.78 5.89
C GLU A 125 7.39 -4.80 6.73
N LEU A 126 8.14 -4.31 7.71
CA LEU A 126 8.84 -5.21 8.64
C LEU A 126 7.84 -6.08 9.40
N GLY A 127 6.74 -5.49 9.85
CA GLY A 127 5.66 -6.22 10.51
C GLY A 127 5.06 -7.30 9.61
N ILE A 128 4.85 -7.00 8.33
CA ILE A 128 4.39 -8.00 7.37
C ILE A 128 5.37 -9.17 7.31
N MET A 129 6.65 -8.88 7.12
CA MET A 129 7.68 -9.93 7.00
C MET A 129 7.77 -10.78 8.26
N GLN A 130 7.66 -10.17 9.44
CA GLN A 130 7.67 -10.91 10.70
C GLN A 130 6.44 -11.80 10.83
N GLN A 131 5.27 -11.31 10.44
CA GLN A 131 4.01 -12.05 10.59
C GLN A 131 3.90 -13.21 9.61
N ILE A 132 4.44 -13.08 8.41
CA ILE A 132 4.44 -14.20 7.47
C ILE A 132 5.55 -15.23 7.76
N GLY A 133 6.40 -14.96 8.75
CA GLY A 133 7.43 -15.90 9.16
C GLY A 133 8.52 -16.08 8.11
N ALA A 134 9.03 -14.98 7.56
CA ALA A 134 10.07 -15.02 6.53
C ALA A 134 11.26 -15.90 6.97
N SER A 135 11.79 -16.71 6.03
CA SER A 135 12.94 -17.57 6.30
C SER A 135 14.20 -16.72 6.51
N PRO A 136 15.24 -17.26 7.11
CA PRO A 136 16.50 -16.54 7.28
C PRO A 136 17.07 -15.96 5.97
N GLN A 137 16.89 -16.66 4.84
CA GLN A 137 17.35 -16.17 3.55
C GLN A 137 16.57 -14.91 3.10
N GLN A 138 15.25 -14.91 3.27
CA GLN A 138 14.42 -13.76 2.93
C GLN A 138 14.62 -12.63 3.94
N LYS A 139 14.99 -12.95 5.17
CA LYS A 139 15.35 -11.96 6.20
C LYS A 139 16.77 -11.42 6.02
N GLY A 140 17.54 -11.93 5.08
CA GLY A 140 18.96 -11.67 4.96
C GLY A 140 19.37 -10.21 5.04
N ALA A 141 18.70 -9.31 4.30
CA ALA A 141 19.03 -7.89 4.33
C ALA A 141 18.74 -7.25 5.70
N LEU A 142 17.61 -7.58 6.30
CA LEU A 142 17.22 -7.06 7.62
C LEU A 142 18.09 -7.66 8.71
N GLY A 143 18.37 -8.97 8.62
CA GLY A 143 19.23 -9.65 9.56
C GLY A 143 20.66 -9.10 9.55
N ARG A 144 21.22 -8.86 8.37
CA ARG A 144 22.54 -8.25 8.24
C ARG A 144 22.59 -6.86 8.82
N MET A 145 21.54 -6.08 8.63
CA MET A 145 21.44 -4.74 9.21
C MET A 145 21.39 -4.80 10.74
N ALA A 146 20.58 -5.73 11.27
CA ALA A 146 20.48 -5.92 12.71
C ALA A 146 21.83 -6.35 13.32
N ASP A 147 22.55 -7.25 12.65
CA ASP A 147 23.85 -7.72 13.08
C ASP A 147 24.87 -6.56 13.14
N LYS A 148 24.84 -5.67 12.15
CA LYS A 148 25.71 -4.48 12.13
C LYS A 148 25.42 -3.52 13.28
N LEU A 149 24.15 -3.42 13.68
CA LEU A 149 23.70 -2.51 14.72
C LEU A 149 23.78 -3.13 16.12
N GLY A 150 23.62 -4.45 16.20
CA GLY A 150 23.52 -5.17 17.46
C GLY A 150 24.80 -5.82 17.95
N SER A 151 25.80 -5.85 17.13
CA SER A 151 27.11 -6.41 17.50
C SER A 151 28.19 -5.32 17.47
#